data_eec89c2299c26fd8f35494d83ee7442d
#
_entry.id   eec89c2299c26fd8f35494d83ee7442d
#
_cell.length_a   1.000
_cell.length_b   1.000
_cell.length_c   1.000
_cell.angle_alpha   90.00
_cell.angle_beta   90.00
_cell.angle_gamma   90.00
#
_symmetry.space_group_name_H-M   'P 1'
#
loop_
_entity.id
_entity.type
_entity.pdbx_description
1 polymer ?
#
loop_
_entity_poly.entity_id
_entity_poly.type
_entity_poly.pdbx_seq_one_letter_code
_entity_poly.pdbx_strand_id
1 'polypeptide(L)'
;MYQGEQGKQEKQGKRITNEQSTINNYPFKKTAVNEPLISVIIPTYQREEPLRDTLEDVLKQEYADVEILVVDQTRKHKPEIETYLQQLANDQKIKWFRVNWASLPGARNYAVRRATGEILVFIDDDVKMPAGYLDAHARNYERQEVGAVAGRVFDRMKLADSQKKHQGDYEIEELPPQAMDPGIAWYHIDLVHTIKPQWVISARGCNMSYRREIFTKHGIWFDERFRGSAVREESDFCLRLRQTGYQIWYDPDASLVHLGEETGGCHDISTRSLKYQVTFYHNHFLMALKNLTPSQQLRLFAKLFDCHVLGNPPCNKSGSPIKIVTRAGFYTIGFIDALKTQIKSSWDQGQVYTQLDEKVEG
;
A
#
# COMPACT_ATOMS: atom_id res chain seq x y z
N MET A 1 -48.28 -41.26 32.24
CA MET A 1 -49.26 -40.29 31.70
C MET A 1 -48.49 -38.98 31.53
N TYR A 2 -48.19 -38.62 30.40
CA TYR A 2 -48.46 -37.47 29.57
C TYR A 2 -47.59 -37.54 28.30
N GLN A 3 -48.28 -37.64 27.20
CA GLN A 3 -47.76 -37.54 25.85
C GLN A 3 -47.53 -36.06 25.56
N GLY A 4 -46.49 -35.71 24.81
CA GLY A 4 -46.22 -34.38 24.33
C GLY A 4 -45.53 -34.44 22.98
N GLU A 5 -46.17 -33.96 21.98
CA GLU A 5 -46.03 -34.08 20.54
C GLU A 5 -44.67 -33.60 19.99
N GLN A 6 -44.18 -34.33 18.98
CA GLN A 6 -43.10 -33.97 18.09
C GLN A 6 -43.63 -32.98 17.04
N GLY A 7 -43.23 -31.75 17.10
CA GLY A 7 -43.40 -30.76 16.03
C GLY A 7 -42.23 -30.80 15.05
N LYS A 8 -42.49 -31.33 13.83
CA LYS A 8 -41.58 -31.21 12.68
C LYS A 8 -41.60 -29.76 12.22
N GLN A 9 -40.46 -29.09 12.29
CA GLN A 9 -40.23 -27.85 11.56
C GLN A 9 -39.48 -28.13 10.26
N GLU A 10 -40.14 -27.90 9.15
CA GLU A 10 -39.60 -27.91 7.80
C GLU A 10 -38.58 -26.78 7.66
N LYS A 11 -37.37 -27.14 7.24
CA LYS A 11 -36.35 -26.15 6.79
C LYS A 11 -36.71 -25.67 5.40
N GLN A 12 -37.35 -24.52 5.29
CA GLN A 12 -37.42 -23.76 4.06
C GLN A 12 -36.03 -23.19 3.73
N GLY A 13 -35.44 -23.68 2.64
CA GLY A 13 -34.23 -23.15 2.06
C GLY A 13 -34.49 -21.74 1.49
N LYS A 14 -34.01 -20.72 2.14
CA LYS A 14 -33.94 -19.38 1.56
C LYS A 14 -32.83 -19.34 0.50
N ARG A 15 -33.23 -19.19 -0.75
CA ARG A 15 -32.36 -18.78 -1.86
C ARG A 15 -31.68 -17.48 -1.47
N ILE A 16 -30.36 -17.46 -1.49
CA ILE A 16 -29.56 -16.24 -1.38
C ILE A 16 -29.68 -15.53 -2.72
N THR A 17 -30.53 -14.53 -2.78
CA THR A 17 -30.54 -13.53 -3.86
C THR A 17 -29.34 -12.60 -3.64
N ASN A 18 -28.54 -12.37 -4.68
CA ASN A 18 -27.50 -11.35 -4.76
C ASN A 18 -28.10 -9.97 -4.43
N GLU A 19 -28.03 -9.56 -3.21
CA GLU A 19 -28.17 -8.14 -2.88
C GLU A 19 -26.81 -7.47 -3.16
N GLN A 20 -26.73 -6.84 -4.33
CA GLN A 20 -25.75 -5.80 -4.60
C GLN A 20 -25.88 -4.76 -3.49
N SER A 21 -24.81 -4.60 -2.73
CA SER A 21 -24.68 -3.54 -1.74
C SER A 21 -25.01 -2.21 -2.38
N THR A 22 -25.98 -1.53 -1.81
CA THR A 22 -26.37 -0.15 -2.14
C THR A 22 -25.15 0.76 -1.91
N ILE A 23 -24.36 0.94 -2.95
CA ILE A 23 -23.41 2.06 -3.05
C ILE A 23 -24.28 3.31 -3.17
N ASN A 24 -24.21 4.17 -2.17
CA ASN A 24 -24.89 5.46 -2.19
C ASN A 24 -24.50 6.24 -3.44
N ASN A 25 -25.38 6.24 -4.44
CA ASN A 25 -25.30 7.09 -5.61
C ASN A 25 -25.54 8.55 -5.17
N TYR A 26 -24.49 9.26 -4.78
CA TYR A 26 -24.50 10.71 -4.86
C TYR A 26 -24.38 11.10 -6.34
N PRO A 27 -25.37 11.78 -6.95
CA PRO A 27 -25.26 12.20 -8.33
C PRO A 27 -24.24 13.35 -8.41
N PHE A 28 -22.99 13.01 -8.76
CA PHE A 28 -22.02 14.03 -9.16
C PHE A 28 -22.49 14.65 -10.48
N LYS A 29 -22.85 15.94 -10.46
CA LYS A 29 -22.94 16.74 -11.66
C LYS A 29 -21.51 16.88 -12.23
N LYS A 30 -21.19 16.19 -13.32
CA LYS A 30 -20.01 16.48 -14.14
C LYS A 30 -20.13 17.93 -14.63
N THR A 31 -19.50 18.86 -13.92
CA THR A 31 -19.16 20.16 -14.49
C THR A 31 -17.96 19.89 -15.40
N ALA A 32 -17.97 20.43 -16.61
CA ALA A 32 -16.88 20.33 -17.58
C ALA A 32 -15.66 21.15 -17.09
N VAL A 33 -14.99 20.65 -16.07
CA VAL A 33 -13.66 21.04 -15.66
C VAL A 33 -12.74 20.02 -16.31
N ASN A 34 -11.64 20.42 -16.94
CA ASN A 34 -10.62 19.52 -17.44
C ASN A 34 -10.22 18.56 -16.30
N GLU A 35 -10.57 17.28 -16.44
CA GLU A 35 -10.16 16.26 -15.48
C GLU A 35 -8.63 16.22 -15.48
N PRO A 36 -7.95 16.23 -14.31
CA PRO A 36 -6.49 16.21 -14.27
C PRO A 36 -5.97 14.88 -14.81
N LEU A 37 -4.92 14.92 -15.63
CA LEU A 37 -4.26 13.70 -16.11
C LEU A 37 -3.78 12.87 -14.92
N ILE A 38 -4.15 11.59 -14.90
CA ILE A 38 -3.70 10.61 -13.93
C ILE A 38 -2.61 9.73 -14.54
N SER A 39 -1.50 9.56 -13.82
CA SER A 39 -0.51 8.51 -14.09
C SER A 39 -0.73 7.36 -13.11
N VAL A 40 -1.19 6.21 -13.61
CA VAL A 40 -1.26 4.98 -12.82
C VAL A 40 0.09 4.28 -12.88
N ILE A 41 0.71 4.04 -11.73
CA ILE A 41 2.05 3.49 -11.58
C ILE A 41 1.96 2.10 -10.97
N ILE A 42 2.45 1.09 -11.71
CA ILE A 42 2.40 -0.32 -11.34
C ILE A 42 3.83 -0.89 -11.35
N PRO A 43 4.50 -0.94 -10.19
CA PRO A 43 5.72 -1.74 -10.07
C PRO A 43 5.37 -3.22 -10.11
N THR A 44 6.12 -4.03 -10.86
CA THR A 44 5.92 -5.48 -10.90
C THR A 44 7.24 -6.23 -10.79
N TYR A 45 7.19 -7.41 -10.16
CA TYR A 45 8.34 -8.30 -10.02
C TYR A 45 7.89 -9.76 -9.93
N GLN A 46 8.24 -10.56 -10.96
CA GLN A 46 7.91 -11.99 -11.03
C GLN A 46 6.41 -12.28 -10.87
N ARG A 47 5.56 -11.44 -11.45
CA ARG A 47 4.11 -11.59 -11.53
C ARG A 47 3.69 -11.89 -12.96
N GLU A 48 2.74 -12.77 -13.11
CA GLU A 48 2.22 -13.23 -14.40
C GLU A 48 0.72 -12.89 -14.50
N GLU A 49 -0.15 -13.84 -14.23
CA GLU A 49 -1.60 -13.66 -14.33
C GLU A 49 -2.14 -12.52 -13.45
N PRO A 50 -1.68 -12.33 -12.18
CA PRO A 50 -2.16 -11.21 -11.37
C PRO A 50 -1.89 -9.84 -12.00
N LEU A 51 -0.70 -9.64 -12.60
CA LEU A 51 -0.38 -8.40 -13.33
C LEU A 51 -1.34 -8.17 -14.49
N ARG A 52 -1.60 -9.21 -15.33
CA ARG A 52 -2.55 -9.12 -16.42
C ARG A 52 -3.93 -8.71 -15.93
N ASP A 53 -4.43 -9.37 -14.89
CA ASP A 53 -5.76 -9.13 -14.33
C ASP A 53 -5.88 -7.71 -13.76
N THR A 54 -4.82 -7.22 -13.07
CA THR A 54 -4.75 -5.84 -12.59
C THR A 54 -4.78 -4.83 -13.74
N LEU A 55 -4.00 -5.07 -14.80
CA LEU A 55 -4.00 -4.21 -16.00
C LEU A 55 -5.37 -4.18 -16.69
N GLU A 56 -6.05 -5.32 -16.78
CA GLU A 56 -7.41 -5.37 -17.34
C GLU A 56 -8.39 -4.52 -16.53
N ASP A 57 -8.29 -4.49 -15.21
CA ASP A 57 -9.17 -3.69 -14.36
C ASP A 57 -8.85 -2.18 -14.48
N VAL A 58 -7.57 -1.80 -14.60
CA VAL A 58 -7.18 -0.40 -14.86
C VAL A 58 -7.67 0.07 -16.23
N LEU A 59 -7.52 -0.76 -17.25
CA LEU A 59 -7.95 -0.44 -18.64
C LEU A 59 -9.48 -0.35 -18.79
N LYS A 60 -10.25 -0.85 -17.83
CA LYS A 60 -11.73 -0.73 -17.79
C LYS A 60 -12.21 0.53 -17.08
N GLN A 61 -11.31 1.31 -16.44
CA GLN A 61 -11.72 2.56 -15.81
C GLN A 61 -12.18 3.58 -16.86
N GLU A 62 -13.29 4.24 -16.59
CA GLU A 62 -13.91 5.22 -17.50
C GLU A 62 -13.40 6.66 -17.27
N TYR A 63 -12.21 6.82 -16.70
CA TYR A 63 -11.57 8.11 -16.51
C TYR A 63 -10.92 8.59 -17.81
N ALA A 64 -11.17 9.84 -18.23
CA ALA A 64 -10.84 10.31 -19.58
C ALA A 64 -9.33 10.39 -19.84
N ASP A 65 -8.58 11.01 -18.95
CA ASP A 65 -7.17 11.31 -19.12
C ASP A 65 -6.29 10.44 -18.21
N VAL A 66 -5.89 9.27 -18.72
CA VAL A 66 -5.07 8.28 -17.99
C VAL A 66 -3.86 7.86 -18.82
N GLU A 67 -2.69 7.80 -18.20
CA GLU A 67 -1.55 7.03 -18.65
C GLU A 67 -1.21 5.93 -17.64
N ILE A 68 -0.78 4.77 -18.12
CA ILE A 68 -0.42 3.62 -17.28
C ILE A 68 1.07 3.33 -17.47
N LEU A 69 1.84 3.38 -16.37
CA LEU A 69 3.27 3.11 -16.37
C LEU A 69 3.53 1.80 -15.61
N VAL A 70 4.00 0.79 -16.32
CA VAL A 70 4.42 -0.49 -15.74
C VAL A 70 5.93 -0.53 -15.65
N VAL A 71 6.48 -0.60 -14.43
CA VAL A 71 7.92 -0.80 -14.21
C VAL A 71 8.17 -2.24 -13.85
N ASP A 72 8.63 -2.97 -14.85
CA ASP A 72 8.78 -4.41 -14.82
C ASP A 72 10.21 -4.82 -14.48
N GLN A 73 10.36 -5.39 -13.30
CA GLN A 73 11.61 -5.87 -12.73
C GLN A 73 11.82 -7.37 -12.98
N THR A 74 10.93 -7.99 -13.80
CA THR A 74 10.95 -9.42 -14.13
C THR A 74 11.90 -9.68 -15.28
N ARG A 75 12.85 -10.59 -15.09
CA ARG A 75 13.82 -10.92 -16.15
C ARG A 75 13.19 -11.64 -17.34
N LYS A 76 12.19 -12.49 -17.08
CA LYS A 76 11.55 -13.31 -18.09
C LYS A 76 10.13 -13.65 -17.67
N HIS A 77 9.16 -13.34 -18.51
CA HIS A 77 7.77 -13.76 -18.37
C HIS A 77 7.47 -15.07 -19.09
N LYS A 78 6.32 -15.65 -18.80
CA LYS A 78 5.72 -16.66 -19.66
C LYS A 78 5.42 -16.05 -21.03
N PRO A 79 5.54 -16.82 -22.15
CA PRO A 79 5.36 -16.28 -23.50
C PRO A 79 4.02 -15.54 -23.71
N GLU A 80 2.95 -16.04 -23.12
CA GLU A 80 1.61 -15.44 -23.20
C GLU A 80 1.53 -14.06 -22.53
N ILE A 81 2.20 -13.89 -21.37
CA ILE A 81 2.23 -12.61 -20.65
C ILE A 81 3.18 -11.62 -21.35
N GLU A 82 4.34 -12.10 -21.80
CA GLU A 82 5.27 -11.28 -22.61
C GLU A 82 4.57 -10.72 -23.84
N THR A 83 3.83 -11.58 -24.59
CA THR A 83 3.08 -11.17 -25.78
C THR A 83 1.98 -10.17 -25.42
N TYR A 84 1.25 -10.39 -24.34
CA TYR A 84 0.20 -9.49 -23.87
C TYR A 84 0.74 -8.09 -23.52
N LEU A 85 1.81 -8.02 -22.73
CA LEU A 85 2.44 -6.75 -22.36
C LEU A 85 2.99 -6.02 -23.59
N GLN A 86 3.65 -6.75 -24.51
CA GLN A 86 4.15 -6.17 -25.75
C GLN A 86 3.03 -5.62 -26.63
N GLN A 87 1.90 -6.32 -26.72
CA GLN A 87 0.74 -5.84 -27.47
C GLN A 87 0.18 -4.55 -26.84
N LEU A 88 -0.04 -4.52 -25.54
CA LEU A 88 -0.52 -3.30 -24.85
C LEU A 88 0.43 -2.12 -25.05
N ALA A 89 1.74 -2.35 -25.04
CA ALA A 89 2.74 -1.31 -25.27
C ALA A 89 2.73 -0.83 -26.72
N ASN A 90 2.63 -1.73 -27.71
CA ASN A 90 2.52 -1.40 -29.14
C ASN A 90 1.24 -0.61 -29.45
N ASP A 91 0.14 -0.97 -28.79
CA ASP A 91 -1.16 -0.28 -28.88
C ASP A 91 -1.19 1.05 -28.08
N GLN A 92 -0.06 1.43 -27.46
CA GLN A 92 0.09 2.63 -26.63
C GLN A 92 -0.87 2.69 -25.43
N LYS A 93 -1.40 1.54 -25.02
CA LYS A 93 -2.29 1.44 -23.84
C LYS A 93 -1.53 1.50 -22.52
N ILE A 94 -0.25 1.10 -22.54
CA ILE A 94 0.66 1.18 -21.39
C ILE A 94 2.03 1.69 -21.83
N LYS A 95 2.75 2.31 -20.90
CA LYS A 95 4.19 2.57 -20.99
C LYS A 95 4.91 1.46 -20.21
N TRP A 96 5.46 0.48 -20.92
CA TRP A 96 6.11 -0.67 -20.32
C TRP A 96 7.62 -0.49 -20.28
N PHE A 97 8.17 -0.41 -19.07
CA PHE A 97 9.61 -0.22 -18.83
C PHE A 97 10.19 -1.46 -18.17
N ARG A 98 11.14 -2.10 -18.84
CA ARG A 98 11.87 -3.25 -18.29
C ARG A 98 13.16 -2.79 -17.64
N VAL A 99 13.40 -3.25 -16.41
CA VAL A 99 14.60 -2.94 -15.64
C VAL A 99 15.26 -4.22 -15.14
N ASN A 100 16.59 -4.19 -14.93
CA ASN A 100 17.38 -5.37 -14.55
C ASN A 100 17.70 -5.45 -13.05
N TRP A 101 17.04 -4.61 -12.25
CA TRP A 101 17.19 -4.53 -10.79
C TRP A 101 15.81 -4.69 -10.11
N ALA A 102 15.79 -5.01 -8.81
CA ALA A 102 14.58 -5.16 -8.01
C ALA A 102 14.60 -4.23 -6.79
N SER A 103 13.72 -3.24 -6.79
CA SER A 103 13.51 -2.28 -5.69
C SER A 103 12.13 -1.66 -5.83
N LEU A 104 11.24 -1.87 -4.87
CA LEU A 104 9.90 -1.27 -4.91
C LEU A 104 9.97 0.27 -4.91
N PRO A 105 10.67 0.95 -3.95
CA PRO A 105 10.79 2.41 -4.00
C PRO A 105 11.54 2.91 -5.24
N GLY A 106 12.54 2.17 -5.73
CA GLY A 106 13.26 2.51 -6.96
C GLY A 106 12.34 2.45 -8.19
N ALA A 107 11.50 1.42 -8.31
CA ALA A 107 10.55 1.29 -9.41
C ALA A 107 9.51 2.42 -9.41
N ARG A 108 9.01 2.81 -8.23
CA ARG A 108 8.12 3.97 -8.09
C ARG A 108 8.81 5.26 -8.52
N ASN A 109 10.01 5.53 -8.04
CA ASN A 109 10.79 6.70 -8.43
C ASN A 109 11.09 6.73 -9.94
N TYR A 110 11.42 5.57 -10.53
CA TYR A 110 11.67 5.45 -11.96
C TYR A 110 10.44 5.83 -12.80
N ALA A 111 9.26 5.36 -12.40
CA ALA A 111 8.01 5.72 -13.05
C ALA A 111 7.67 7.21 -12.90
N VAL A 112 7.82 7.77 -11.68
CA VAL A 112 7.52 9.19 -11.40
C VAL A 112 8.33 10.14 -12.31
N ARG A 113 9.61 9.84 -12.59
CA ARG A 113 10.43 10.63 -13.52
C ARG A 113 9.90 10.65 -14.95
N ARG A 114 9.06 9.67 -15.32
CA ARG A 114 8.49 9.48 -16.67
C ARG A 114 7.01 9.78 -16.73
N ALA A 115 6.39 9.95 -15.59
CA ALA A 115 4.98 10.31 -15.46
C ALA A 115 4.75 11.77 -15.82
N THR A 116 3.65 12.02 -16.53
CA THR A 116 3.24 13.37 -16.95
C THR A 116 1.97 13.85 -16.25
N GLY A 117 1.24 12.93 -15.60
CA GLY A 117 0.00 13.22 -14.88
C GLY A 117 0.21 14.19 -13.71
N GLU A 118 -0.82 14.95 -13.42
CA GLU A 118 -0.87 15.84 -12.25
C GLU A 118 -1.07 15.06 -10.96
N ILE A 119 -1.77 13.92 -11.06
CA ILE A 119 -2.03 12.96 -9.98
C ILE A 119 -1.31 11.67 -10.31
N LEU A 120 -0.54 11.15 -9.36
CA LEU A 120 0.16 9.89 -9.47
C LEU A 120 -0.55 8.86 -8.58
N VAL A 121 -1.18 7.85 -9.16
CA VAL A 121 -1.84 6.75 -8.44
C VAL A 121 -0.93 5.54 -8.43
N PHE A 122 -0.59 5.05 -7.24
CA PHE A 122 0.27 3.88 -7.04
C PHE A 122 -0.57 2.70 -6.60
N ILE A 123 -0.48 1.61 -7.33
CA ILE A 123 -1.13 0.33 -7.01
C ILE A 123 -0.13 -0.81 -7.15
N ASP A 124 -0.38 -1.92 -6.46
CA ASP A 124 0.38 -3.15 -6.65
C ASP A 124 -0.13 -3.93 -7.88
N ASP A 125 0.62 -4.92 -8.30
CA ASP A 125 0.36 -5.75 -9.48
C ASP A 125 -0.59 -6.93 -9.22
N ASP A 126 -1.18 -6.99 -8.02
CA ASP A 126 -2.13 -8.02 -7.58
C ASP A 126 -3.35 -7.40 -6.86
N VAL A 127 -3.98 -6.44 -7.52
CA VAL A 127 -5.17 -5.78 -6.99
C VAL A 127 -6.38 -5.94 -7.90
N LYS A 128 -7.58 -5.84 -7.33
CA LYS A 128 -8.85 -5.72 -8.02
C LYS A 128 -9.51 -4.41 -7.62
N MET A 129 -10.01 -3.66 -8.58
CA MET A 129 -10.63 -2.36 -8.32
C MET A 129 -12.02 -2.25 -8.96
N PRO A 130 -12.98 -1.56 -8.33
CA PRO A 130 -14.29 -1.28 -8.92
C PRO A 130 -14.22 -0.21 -10.01
N ALA A 131 -15.28 -0.09 -10.79
CA ALA A 131 -15.49 1.08 -11.65
C ALA A 131 -15.52 2.37 -10.83
N GLY A 132 -15.00 3.47 -11.39
CA GLY A 132 -14.91 4.77 -10.71
C GLY A 132 -13.81 4.89 -9.65
N TYR A 133 -12.90 3.91 -9.58
CA TYR A 133 -11.76 3.94 -8.66
C TYR A 133 -10.85 5.16 -8.87
N LEU A 134 -10.55 5.50 -10.13
CA LEU A 134 -9.71 6.66 -10.46
C LEU A 134 -10.43 7.98 -10.16
N ASP A 135 -11.74 8.08 -10.45
CA ASP A 135 -12.57 9.23 -10.07
C ASP A 135 -12.56 9.46 -8.55
N ALA A 136 -12.65 8.37 -7.78
CA ALA A 136 -12.62 8.44 -6.32
C ALA A 136 -11.29 8.99 -5.78
N HIS A 137 -10.18 8.71 -6.44
CA HIS A 137 -8.90 9.35 -6.13
C HIS A 137 -8.88 10.82 -6.56
N ALA A 138 -9.24 11.10 -7.83
CA ALA A 138 -9.09 12.41 -8.46
C ALA A 138 -9.88 13.52 -7.76
N ARG A 139 -11.14 13.28 -7.42
CA ARG A 139 -12.05 14.27 -6.81
C ARG A 139 -11.51 14.91 -5.54
N ASN A 140 -10.67 14.19 -4.80
CA ASN A 140 -10.12 14.70 -3.54
C ASN A 140 -9.08 15.81 -3.74
N TYR A 141 -8.50 15.90 -4.93
CA TYR A 141 -7.50 16.91 -5.28
C TYR A 141 -8.08 18.27 -5.68
N GLU A 142 -9.40 18.43 -5.72
CA GLU A 142 -10.06 19.74 -5.75
C GLU A 142 -9.72 20.55 -4.48
N ARG A 143 -9.43 19.89 -3.38
CA ARG A 143 -9.01 20.47 -2.12
C ARG A 143 -7.49 20.75 -2.15
N GLN A 144 -7.12 22.02 -2.04
CA GLN A 144 -5.72 22.43 -2.17
C GLN A 144 -4.80 21.86 -1.08
N GLU A 145 -5.33 21.62 0.13
CA GLU A 145 -4.59 21.08 1.25
C GLU A 145 -4.31 19.56 1.12
N VAL A 146 -4.99 18.86 0.20
CA VAL A 146 -4.77 17.43 -0.04
C VAL A 146 -3.55 17.24 -0.93
N GLY A 147 -2.47 16.73 -0.35
CA GLY A 147 -1.25 16.33 -1.09
C GLY A 147 -1.25 14.84 -1.45
N ALA A 148 -2.00 14.04 -0.71
CA ALA A 148 -2.12 12.60 -0.91
C ALA A 148 -3.52 12.09 -0.56
N VAL A 149 -3.92 11.00 -1.22
CA VAL A 149 -5.13 10.23 -0.89
C VAL A 149 -4.74 8.82 -0.52
N ALA A 150 -5.22 8.38 0.65
CA ALA A 150 -5.15 7.00 1.11
C ALA A 150 -6.49 6.32 0.81
N GLY A 151 -6.48 5.30 -0.02
CA GLY A 151 -7.69 4.55 -0.32
C GLY A 151 -7.93 3.37 0.64
N ARG A 152 -9.16 2.88 0.67
CA ARG A 152 -9.57 1.69 1.44
C ARG A 152 -8.99 0.43 0.81
N VAL A 153 -8.43 -0.48 1.63
CA VAL A 153 -7.80 -1.71 1.14
C VAL A 153 -8.40 -2.93 1.81
N PHE A 154 -9.09 -3.75 1.04
CA PHE A 154 -9.56 -5.05 1.49
C PHE A 154 -8.51 -6.12 1.18
N ASP A 155 -7.91 -6.73 2.21
CA ASP A 155 -7.02 -7.86 2.00
C ASP A 155 -7.84 -9.15 1.79
N ARG A 156 -7.63 -9.85 0.68
CA ARG A 156 -8.33 -11.11 0.35
C ARG A 156 -8.27 -12.15 1.48
N MET A 157 -7.10 -12.32 2.09
CA MET A 157 -6.92 -13.25 3.22
C MET A 157 -7.75 -12.85 4.45
N LYS A 158 -7.90 -11.54 4.68
CA LYS A 158 -8.70 -11.02 5.78
C LYS A 158 -10.19 -10.92 5.43
N LEU A 159 -10.56 -10.79 4.16
CA LEU A 159 -11.95 -10.85 3.72
C LEU A 159 -12.60 -12.19 4.05
N ALA A 160 -11.91 -13.32 3.86
CA ALA A 160 -12.44 -14.63 4.22
C ALA A 160 -12.65 -14.80 5.74
N ASP A 161 -11.75 -14.24 6.56
CA ASP A 161 -11.90 -14.21 8.02
C ASP A 161 -12.82 -13.08 8.49
N SER A 162 -12.86 -11.96 7.80
CA SER A 162 -13.73 -10.84 8.11
C SER A 162 -15.17 -11.13 7.70
N GLN A 163 -15.42 -11.76 6.57
CA GLN A 163 -16.78 -12.21 6.20
C GLN A 163 -17.39 -13.18 7.21
N LYS A 164 -16.57 -13.96 7.93
CA LYS A 164 -17.03 -14.79 9.05
C LYS A 164 -17.32 -13.99 10.34
N LYS A 165 -16.75 -12.80 10.49
CA LYS A 165 -16.88 -11.93 11.66
C LYS A 165 -17.73 -10.68 11.40
N HIS A 166 -18.00 -10.31 10.15
CA HIS A 166 -18.52 -9.01 9.74
C HIS A 166 -19.96 -9.08 9.21
N GLN A 167 -20.87 -9.60 10.00
CA GLN A 167 -22.22 -9.11 9.89
C GLN A 167 -22.40 -7.97 10.93
N GLY A 168 -21.97 -6.76 10.56
CA GLY A 168 -22.41 -5.53 11.20
C GLY A 168 -21.60 -4.96 12.37
N ASP A 169 -20.63 -5.66 12.96
CA ASP A 169 -20.11 -5.27 14.29
C ASP A 169 -18.72 -4.58 14.32
N TYR A 170 -18.12 -4.24 13.18
CA TYR A 170 -16.74 -3.72 13.15
C TYR A 170 -16.51 -2.54 12.20
N GLU A 171 -17.55 -1.81 11.83
CA GLU A 171 -17.35 -0.58 11.09
C GLU A 171 -16.88 0.53 12.04
N ILE A 172 -15.74 1.13 11.70
CA ILE A 172 -15.16 2.24 12.45
C ILE A 172 -15.49 3.52 11.69
N GLU A 173 -16.28 4.40 12.28
CA GLU A 173 -16.58 5.69 11.67
C GLU A 173 -15.36 6.60 11.70
N GLU A 174 -14.69 6.71 12.84
CA GLU A 174 -13.55 7.58 13.06
C GLU A 174 -12.39 6.81 13.67
N LEU A 175 -11.18 7.06 13.17
CA LEU A 175 -9.96 6.52 13.76
C LEU A 175 -9.72 7.13 15.15
N PRO A 176 -9.19 6.36 16.10
CA PRO A 176 -8.88 6.89 17.42
C PRO A 176 -7.76 7.93 17.32
N PRO A 177 -7.69 8.90 18.26
CA PRO A 177 -6.65 9.94 18.27
C PRO A 177 -5.21 9.40 18.16
N GLN A 178 -4.97 8.19 18.68
CA GLN A 178 -3.68 7.50 18.60
C GLN A 178 -3.24 7.21 17.16
N ALA A 179 -4.17 7.10 16.23
CA ALA A 179 -3.87 6.93 14.79
C ALA A 179 -3.19 8.16 14.17
N MET A 180 -3.22 9.30 14.85
CA MET A 180 -2.54 10.54 14.43
C MET A 180 -1.19 10.77 15.12
N ASP A 181 -0.79 9.95 16.09
CA ASP A 181 0.54 10.00 16.72
C ASP A 181 1.55 9.12 15.97
N PRO A 182 2.54 9.68 15.27
CA PRO A 182 3.52 8.88 14.52
C PRO A 182 4.32 7.88 15.37
N GLY A 183 4.36 8.04 16.69
CA GLY A 183 5.02 7.11 17.60
C GLY A 183 4.27 5.78 17.79
N ILE A 184 2.95 5.74 17.55
CA ILE A 184 2.11 4.55 17.75
C ILE A 184 1.05 4.33 16.69
N ALA A 185 0.85 5.25 15.77
CA ALA A 185 -0.20 5.25 14.76
C ALA A 185 -0.30 3.92 13.98
N TRP A 186 0.83 3.28 13.73
CA TRP A 186 0.94 2.05 12.94
C TRP A 186 0.17 0.85 13.53
N TYR A 187 -0.25 0.95 14.76
CA TYR A 187 -1.05 -0.06 15.49
C TYR A 187 -2.52 0.36 15.65
N HIS A 188 -2.89 1.54 15.16
CA HIS A 188 -4.21 2.14 15.33
C HIS A 188 -4.86 2.58 14.02
N ILE A 189 -4.09 2.74 12.93
CA ILE A 189 -4.64 3.05 11.60
C ILE A 189 -5.33 1.80 11.05
N ASP A 190 -6.62 1.89 10.83
CA ASP A 190 -7.41 0.86 10.15
C ASP A 190 -7.99 1.45 8.85
N LEU A 191 -7.44 1.01 7.71
CA LEU A 191 -7.90 1.40 6.37
C LEU A 191 -8.76 0.30 5.71
N VAL A 192 -9.24 -0.65 6.48
CA VAL A 192 -10.18 -1.70 6.04
C VAL A 192 -11.58 -1.43 6.58
N HIS A 193 -11.70 -1.27 7.88
CA HIS A 193 -12.99 -1.15 8.55
C HIS A 193 -13.45 0.30 8.70
N THR A 194 -12.57 1.28 8.47
CA THR A 194 -12.93 2.70 8.51
C THR A 194 -13.81 3.06 7.31
N ILE A 195 -14.99 3.61 7.59
CA ILE A 195 -16.03 3.87 6.57
C ILE A 195 -16.23 5.34 6.25
N LYS A 196 -15.73 6.26 7.08
CA LYS A 196 -15.84 7.71 6.84
C LYS A 196 -14.55 8.30 6.32
N PRO A 197 -14.62 9.23 5.37
CA PRO A 197 -13.46 9.99 4.92
C PRO A 197 -12.94 10.88 6.05
N GLN A 198 -11.60 10.90 6.23
CA GLN A 198 -10.95 11.63 7.30
C GLN A 198 -9.46 11.88 7.03
N TRP A 199 -8.84 12.76 7.83
CA TRP A 199 -7.41 12.96 7.80
C TRP A 199 -6.67 11.76 8.41
N VAL A 200 -5.57 11.35 7.76
CA VAL A 200 -4.70 10.28 8.23
C VAL A 200 -3.23 10.69 8.13
N ILE A 201 -2.32 9.91 8.73
CA ILE A 201 -0.88 10.22 8.64
C ILE A 201 -0.10 9.33 7.68
N SER A 202 -0.73 8.32 7.12
CA SER A 202 -0.12 7.38 6.20
C SER A 202 -1.16 6.77 5.27
N ALA A 203 -0.69 6.18 4.18
CA ALA A 203 -1.48 5.37 3.24
C ALA A 203 -0.93 3.94 3.23
N ARG A 204 -1.57 3.04 2.47
CA ARG A 204 -1.02 1.72 2.14
C ARG A 204 -0.41 1.75 0.75
N GLY A 205 0.79 1.19 0.62
CA GLY A 205 1.56 1.20 -0.63
C GLY A 205 0.84 0.67 -1.86
N CYS A 206 -0.12 -0.25 -1.66
CA CYS A 206 -0.93 -0.81 -2.73
C CYS A 206 -2.16 0.02 -3.12
N ASN A 207 -2.45 1.14 -2.41
CA ASN A 207 -3.60 2.02 -2.68
C ASN A 207 -3.35 3.44 -2.18
N MET A 208 -2.62 4.22 -2.93
CA MET A 208 -2.29 5.60 -2.58
C MET A 208 -2.14 6.46 -3.82
N SER A 209 -2.42 7.74 -3.69
CA SER A 209 -2.09 8.71 -4.74
C SER A 209 -1.48 9.98 -4.16
N TYR A 210 -0.79 10.73 -5.02
CA TYR A 210 -0.07 11.96 -4.65
C TYR A 210 -0.17 13.00 -5.75
N ARG A 211 -0.14 14.31 -5.39
CA ARG A 211 0.15 15.36 -6.35
C ARG A 211 1.57 15.18 -6.89
N ARG A 212 1.75 15.23 -8.20
CA ARG A 212 3.08 15.14 -8.82
C ARG A 212 4.03 16.22 -8.31
N GLU A 213 3.53 17.39 -7.97
CA GLU A 213 4.36 18.49 -7.44
C GLU A 213 5.06 18.18 -6.11
N ILE A 214 4.59 17.20 -5.33
CA ILE A 214 5.30 16.70 -4.14
C ILE A 214 6.71 16.22 -4.52
N PHE A 215 6.83 15.55 -5.67
CA PHE A 215 8.11 15.08 -6.19
C PHE A 215 8.89 16.20 -6.88
N THR A 216 8.24 16.97 -7.76
CA THR A 216 8.91 17.90 -8.67
C THR A 216 9.23 19.25 -8.05
N LYS A 217 8.38 19.77 -7.16
CA LYS A 217 8.58 21.06 -6.49
C LYS A 217 9.15 20.92 -5.09
N HIS A 218 8.68 19.92 -4.32
CA HIS A 218 9.13 19.72 -2.95
C HIS A 218 10.29 18.74 -2.83
N GLY A 219 10.66 18.05 -3.91
CA GLY A 219 11.83 17.15 -3.94
C GLY A 219 11.68 15.92 -3.04
N ILE A 220 10.44 15.50 -2.74
CA ILE A 220 10.19 14.32 -1.90
C ILE A 220 10.07 13.10 -2.80
N TRP A 221 10.96 12.16 -2.61
CA TRP A 221 11.05 10.89 -3.35
C TRP A 221 10.93 9.72 -2.40
N PHE A 222 10.53 8.53 -2.89
CA PHE A 222 10.61 7.30 -2.10
C PHE A 222 12.06 7.00 -1.76
N ASP A 223 12.32 6.64 -0.51
CA ASP A 223 13.68 6.38 -0.05
C ASP A 223 14.11 4.95 -0.40
N GLU A 224 15.03 4.81 -1.34
CA GLU A 224 15.49 3.52 -1.87
C GLU A 224 16.35 2.72 -0.87
N ARG A 225 16.64 3.29 0.31
CA ARG A 225 17.31 2.59 1.42
C ARG A 225 16.36 1.64 2.17
N PHE A 226 15.03 1.76 1.96
CA PHE A 226 14.07 0.76 2.42
C PHE A 226 14.25 -0.51 1.61
N ARG A 227 14.50 -1.62 2.28
CA ARG A 227 14.96 -2.90 1.69
C ARG A 227 13.94 -4.02 1.83
N GLY A 228 14.12 -5.07 1.05
CA GLY A 228 13.25 -6.25 1.05
C GLY A 228 11.83 -5.88 0.65
N SER A 229 10.85 -6.18 1.49
CA SER A 229 9.45 -5.78 1.29
C SER A 229 9.21 -4.27 1.38
N ALA A 230 10.24 -3.48 1.61
CA ALA A 230 10.21 -2.02 1.76
C ALA A 230 9.16 -1.50 2.78
N VAL A 231 8.69 -2.34 3.71
CA VAL A 231 7.73 -1.97 4.77
C VAL A 231 8.09 -0.60 5.37
N ARG A 232 7.11 0.29 5.51
CA ARG A 232 7.22 1.68 6.01
C ARG A 232 7.84 2.70 5.05
N GLU A 233 8.14 2.35 3.80
CA GLU A 233 8.62 3.34 2.83
C GLU A 233 7.54 4.39 2.50
N GLU A 234 6.29 3.95 2.35
CA GLU A 234 5.12 4.81 2.18
C GLU A 234 4.86 5.67 3.42
N SER A 235 5.08 5.10 4.61
CA SER A 235 4.93 5.82 5.87
C SER A 235 6.00 6.92 6.02
N ASP A 236 7.26 6.61 5.66
CA ASP A 236 8.35 7.60 5.60
C ASP A 236 8.02 8.73 4.62
N PHE A 237 7.52 8.38 3.43
CA PHE A 237 7.11 9.35 2.42
C PHE A 237 5.99 10.26 2.94
N CYS A 238 4.94 9.68 3.51
CA CYS A 238 3.81 10.41 4.07
C CYS A 238 4.19 11.37 5.19
N LEU A 239 5.10 10.98 6.08
CA LEU A 239 5.58 11.85 7.16
C LEU A 239 6.35 13.05 6.62
N ARG A 240 7.19 12.85 5.58
CA ARG A 240 7.93 13.96 4.92
C ARG A 240 7.00 14.87 4.11
N LEU A 241 6.01 14.30 3.42
CA LEU A 241 4.99 15.05 2.72
C LEU A 241 4.28 16.03 3.67
N ARG A 242 3.87 15.59 4.84
CA ARG A 242 3.18 16.44 5.83
C ARG A 242 4.04 17.62 6.31
N GLN A 243 5.36 17.53 6.25
CA GLN A 243 6.26 18.65 6.58
C GLN A 243 6.20 19.79 5.56
N THR A 244 5.67 19.55 4.36
CA THR A 244 5.46 20.59 3.34
C THR A 244 4.20 21.44 3.53
N GLY A 245 3.37 21.10 4.52
CA GLY A 245 2.06 21.72 4.76
C GLY A 245 0.89 20.96 4.14
N TYR A 246 1.14 20.06 3.20
CA TYR A 246 0.11 19.17 2.67
C TYR A 246 -0.34 18.13 3.69
N GLN A 247 -1.58 17.65 3.51
CA GLN A 247 -2.19 16.62 4.34
C GLN A 247 -2.58 15.39 3.51
N ILE A 248 -2.87 14.29 4.20
CA ILE A 248 -3.27 13.02 3.59
C ILE A 248 -4.74 12.79 3.93
N TRP A 249 -5.57 12.67 2.90
CA TRP A 249 -6.98 12.39 3.03
C TRP A 249 -7.25 10.90 2.82
N TYR A 250 -7.98 10.29 3.73
CA TYR A 250 -8.50 8.95 3.55
C TYR A 250 -9.89 9.03 2.91
N ASP A 251 -10.06 8.34 1.78
CA ASP A 251 -11.34 8.21 1.11
C ASP A 251 -11.73 6.73 0.99
N PRO A 252 -12.77 6.26 1.68
CA PRO A 252 -13.20 4.87 1.63
C PRO A 252 -13.79 4.46 0.27
N ASP A 253 -14.22 5.42 -0.57
CA ASP A 253 -14.72 5.13 -1.92
C ASP A 253 -13.57 4.81 -2.89
N ALA A 254 -12.37 5.34 -2.66
CA ALA A 254 -11.16 4.97 -3.37
C ALA A 254 -10.70 3.58 -2.92
N SER A 255 -11.54 2.56 -3.12
CA SER A 255 -11.33 1.23 -2.55
C SER A 255 -10.82 0.22 -3.56
N LEU A 256 -10.01 -0.72 -3.11
CA LEU A 256 -9.60 -1.89 -3.87
C LEU A 256 -9.45 -3.15 -3.00
N VAL A 257 -9.40 -4.30 -3.65
CA VAL A 257 -9.06 -5.58 -3.02
C VAL A 257 -7.62 -5.91 -3.36
N HIS A 258 -6.77 -6.08 -2.35
CA HIS A 258 -5.40 -6.58 -2.50
C HIS A 258 -5.40 -8.10 -2.36
N LEU A 259 -4.97 -8.80 -3.40
CA LEU A 259 -5.07 -10.26 -3.48
C LEU A 259 -4.05 -10.95 -2.58
N GLY A 260 -2.89 -10.33 -2.37
CA GLY A 260 -1.82 -10.86 -1.52
C GLY A 260 -1.26 -12.17 -2.07
N GLU A 261 -0.94 -12.18 -3.35
CA GLU A 261 -0.45 -13.38 -4.05
C GLU A 261 0.87 -13.90 -3.43
N GLU A 262 0.97 -15.22 -3.27
CA GLU A 262 2.10 -15.85 -2.58
C GLU A 262 3.38 -15.86 -3.42
N THR A 263 3.27 -15.79 -4.75
CA THR A 263 4.40 -15.83 -5.69
C THR A 263 4.69 -14.46 -6.27
N GLY A 264 5.96 -14.11 -6.45
CA GLY A 264 6.39 -12.81 -6.97
C GLY A 264 6.25 -11.67 -5.97
N GLY A 265 6.45 -10.43 -6.42
CA GLY A 265 6.36 -9.23 -5.59
C GLY A 265 7.29 -9.26 -4.38
N CYS A 266 6.79 -8.81 -3.23
CA CYS A 266 7.52 -8.83 -1.97
C CYS A 266 7.49 -10.20 -1.29
N HIS A 267 7.93 -11.25 -1.99
CA HIS A 267 7.88 -12.65 -1.59
C HIS A 267 8.47 -12.95 -0.19
N ASP A 268 9.37 -12.13 0.30
CA ASP A 268 9.96 -12.24 1.63
C ASP A 268 8.91 -12.20 2.77
N ILE A 269 7.74 -11.62 2.54
CA ILE A 269 6.67 -11.51 3.57
C ILE A 269 6.08 -12.89 3.86
N SER A 270 5.79 -13.68 2.84
CA SER A 270 5.18 -15.00 2.98
C SER A 270 6.15 -16.01 3.61
N THR A 271 7.40 -15.99 3.18
CA THR A 271 8.46 -16.90 3.66
C THR A 271 8.96 -16.54 5.04
N ARG A 272 8.82 -15.27 5.47
CA ARG A 272 9.39 -14.74 6.71
C ARG A 272 10.85 -15.15 6.92
N SER A 273 11.63 -15.09 5.87
CA SER A 273 13.05 -15.42 5.86
C SER A 273 13.82 -14.67 6.95
N LEU A 274 15.04 -15.13 7.30
CA LEU A 274 15.91 -14.41 8.25
C LEU A 274 16.19 -13.00 7.74
N LYS A 275 16.39 -12.83 6.44
CA LYS A 275 16.58 -11.54 5.78
C LYS A 275 15.35 -10.65 5.97
N TYR A 276 14.14 -11.18 5.78
CA TYR A 276 12.89 -10.44 6.04
C TYR A 276 12.80 -9.98 7.49
N GLN A 277 13.12 -10.85 8.47
CA GLN A 277 13.04 -10.48 9.88
C GLN A 277 13.96 -9.29 10.21
N VAL A 278 15.18 -9.27 9.70
CA VAL A 278 16.13 -8.16 9.91
C VAL A 278 15.65 -6.90 9.19
N THR A 279 15.27 -7.01 7.91
CA THR A 279 14.84 -5.83 7.11
C THR A 279 13.54 -5.24 7.62
N PHE A 280 12.62 -6.05 8.18
CA PHE A 280 11.42 -5.57 8.85
C PHE A 280 11.75 -4.58 9.97
N TYR A 281 12.63 -4.95 10.89
CA TYR A 281 13.04 -4.06 11.98
C TYR A 281 13.87 -2.88 11.47
N HIS A 282 14.82 -3.13 10.55
CA HIS A 282 15.60 -2.07 9.91
C HIS A 282 14.71 -0.96 9.36
N ASN A 283 13.70 -1.32 8.58
CA ASN A 283 12.84 -0.33 7.93
C ASN A 283 11.98 0.47 8.94
N HIS A 284 11.47 -0.16 10.00
CA HIS A 284 10.77 0.55 11.07
C HIS A 284 11.69 1.53 11.79
N PHE A 285 12.91 1.13 12.11
CA PHE A 285 13.88 1.99 12.77
C PHE A 285 14.36 3.11 11.85
N LEU A 286 14.60 2.82 10.56
CA LEU A 286 15.02 3.83 9.60
C LEU A 286 13.96 4.93 9.47
N MET A 287 12.69 4.55 9.30
CA MET A 287 11.57 5.50 9.26
C MET A 287 11.52 6.35 10.53
N ALA A 288 11.67 5.73 11.71
CA ALA A 288 11.63 6.44 12.98
C ALA A 288 12.80 7.41 13.16
N LEU A 289 14.02 6.96 12.91
CA LEU A 289 15.23 7.76 13.05
C LEU A 289 15.23 9.01 12.14
N LYS A 290 14.59 8.90 10.98
CA LYS A 290 14.48 10.00 10.01
C LYS A 290 13.42 11.03 10.37
N ASN A 291 12.27 10.59 10.89
CA ASN A 291 11.07 11.40 10.88
C ASN A 291 10.48 11.71 12.26
N LEU A 292 10.86 10.97 13.29
CA LEU A 292 10.21 11.05 14.59
C LEU A 292 11.06 11.81 15.62
N THR A 293 10.38 12.55 16.51
CA THR A 293 11.04 13.14 17.68
C THR A 293 11.55 12.05 18.63
N PRO A 294 12.53 12.31 19.50
CA PRO A 294 13.06 11.32 20.44
C PRO A 294 11.99 10.64 21.29
N SER A 295 10.96 11.39 21.73
CA SER A 295 9.85 10.83 22.50
C SER A 295 8.96 9.90 21.67
N GLN A 296 8.71 10.22 20.40
CA GLN A 296 7.97 9.37 19.47
C GLN A 296 8.78 8.11 19.11
N GLN A 297 10.10 8.25 18.89
CA GLN A 297 11.00 7.11 18.67
C GLN A 297 10.93 6.12 19.84
N LEU A 298 11.03 6.61 21.09
CA LEU A 298 10.95 5.77 22.28
C LEU A 298 9.62 5.00 22.33
N ARG A 299 8.49 5.67 22.07
CA ARG A 299 7.17 5.02 22.05
C ARG A 299 7.09 3.94 20.96
N LEU A 300 7.56 4.24 19.74
CA LEU A 300 7.57 3.27 18.66
C LEU A 300 8.48 2.08 18.97
N PHE A 301 9.69 2.30 19.48
CA PHE A 301 10.63 1.25 19.81
C PHE A 301 10.09 0.35 20.92
N ALA A 302 9.51 0.95 21.96
CA ALA A 302 8.87 0.19 23.05
C ALA A 302 7.68 -0.63 22.53
N LYS A 303 6.81 -0.05 21.70
CA LYS A 303 5.65 -0.77 21.14
C LYS A 303 6.06 -1.84 20.13
N LEU A 304 7.08 -1.58 19.32
CA LEU A 304 7.64 -2.55 18.38
C LEU A 304 8.23 -3.76 19.15
N PHE A 305 8.94 -3.50 20.26
CA PHE A 305 9.47 -4.54 21.12
C PHE A 305 8.35 -5.33 21.81
N ASP A 306 7.41 -4.66 22.45
CA ASP A 306 6.25 -5.25 23.09
C ASP A 306 5.46 -6.17 22.16
N CYS A 307 5.08 -5.65 20.99
CA CYS A 307 4.26 -6.35 20.03
C CYS A 307 5.03 -7.44 19.28
N HIS A 308 6.19 -7.12 18.71
CA HIS A 308 6.87 -8.01 17.78
C HIS A 308 7.93 -8.90 18.42
N VAL A 309 8.52 -8.51 19.56
CA VAL A 309 9.50 -9.32 20.30
C VAL A 309 8.81 -10.15 21.37
N LEU A 310 8.11 -9.51 22.30
CA LEU A 310 7.39 -10.21 23.39
C LEU A 310 6.16 -10.95 22.86
N GLY A 311 5.52 -10.43 21.84
CA GLY A 311 4.35 -11.05 21.21
C GLY A 311 3.03 -10.62 21.81
N ASN A 312 2.99 -9.53 22.58
CA ASN A 312 1.77 -9.00 23.17
C ASN A 312 0.77 -8.45 22.10
N PRO A 313 -0.49 -8.24 22.47
CA PRO A 313 -1.47 -7.66 21.54
C PRO A 313 -1.02 -6.32 20.92
N PRO A 314 -1.39 -6.05 19.67
CA PRO A 314 -2.24 -6.84 18.77
C PRO A 314 -1.53 -7.97 18.02
N CYS A 315 -0.21 -8.16 18.20
CA CYS A 315 0.56 -9.12 17.40
C CYS A 315 0.34 -10.60 17.78
N ASN A 316 -0.04 -10.89 19.03
CA ASN A 316 -0.40 -12.21 19.54
C ASN A 316 0.54 -13.36 19.12
N LYS A 317 1.86 -13.14 19.28
CA LYS A 317 2.87 -14.14 18.90
C LYS A 317 3.19 -15.07 20.07
N SER A 318 3.65 -16.29 19.76
CA SER A 318 4.10 -17.25 20.77
C SER A 318 5.12 -16.66 21.76
N GLY A 319 4.84 -16.79 23.05
CA GLY A 319 5.71 -16.37 24.15
C GLY A 319 6.85 -17.34 24.51
N SER A 320 7.13 -18.36 23.68
CA SER A 320 8.26 -19.27 23.92
C SER A 320 9.57 -18.50 24.14
N PRO A 321 10.34 -18.75 25.22
CA PRO A 321 11.58 -18.03 25.53
C PRO A 321 12.57 -18.01 24.37
N ILE A 322 12.76 -19.13 23.66
CA ILE A 322 13.65 -19.24 22.52
C ILE A 322 13.20 -18.29 21.40
N LYS A 323 11.90 -18.24 21.10
CA LYS A 323 11.36 -17.35 20.08
C LYS A 323 11.49 -15.88 20.48
N ILE A 324 11.33 -15.54 21.75
CA ILE A 324 11.54 -14.18 22.25
C ILE A 324 13.00 -13.77 22.07
N VAL A 325 13.96 -14.60 22.48
CA VAL A 325 15.38 -14.31 22.33
C VAL A 325 15.78 -14.15 20.87
N THR A 326 15.28 -15.03 19.99
CA THR A 326 15.53 -14.94 18.54
C THR A 326 14.99 -13.63 17.98
N ARG A 327 13.75 -13.23 18.30
CA ARG A 327 13.15 -11.98 17.84
C ARG A 327 13.88 -10.75 18.41
N ALA A 328 14.34 -10.80 19.66
CA ALA A 328 15.18 -9.76 20.25
C ALA A 328 16.52 -9.60 19.51
N GLY A 329 17.10 -10.70 19.06
CA GLY A 329 18.27 -10.68 18.17
C GLY A 329 18.00 -9.93 16.86
N PHE A 330 16.92 -10.26 16.15
CA PHE A 330 16.54 -9.56 14.92
C PHE A 330 16.22 -8.07 15.16
N TYR A 331 15.56 -7.74 16.23
CA TYR A 331 15.29 -6.37 16.65
C TYR A 331 16.60 -5.57 16.81
N THR A 332 17.56 -6.13 17.57
CA THR A 332 18.85 -5.48 17.81
C THR A 332 19.66 -5.33 16.52
N ILE A 333 19.76 -6.39 15.70
CA ILE A 333 20.48 -6.34 14.42
C ILE A 333 19.83 -5.32 13.50
N GLY A 334 18.51 -5.32 13.38
CA GLY A 334 17.77 -4.37 12.56
C GLY A 334 17.97 -2.91 13.01
N PHE A 335 18.03 -2.66 14.32
CA PHE A 335 18.33 -1.33 14.85
C PHE A 335 19.75 -0.85 14.50
N ILE A 336 20.77 -1.71 14.73
CA ILE A 336 22.16 -1.40 14.38
C ILE A 336 22.31 -1.13 12.88
N ASP A 337 21.63 -1.94 12.05
CA ASP A 337 21.67 -1.79 10.60
C ASP A 337 21.00 -0.50 10.13
N ALA A 338 19.90 -0.10 10.75
CA ALA A 338 19.23 1.17 10.48
C ALA A 338 20.11 2.38 10.86
N LEU A 339 20.78 2.32 12.02
CA LEU A 339 21.76 3.35 12.43
C LEU A 339 22.89 3.49 11.41
N LYS A 340 23.48 2.37 10.95
CA LYS A 340 24.50 2.39 9.92
C LYS A 340 24.01 3.01 8.62
N THR A 341 22.78 2.68 8.21
CA THR A 341 22.14 3.24 7.02
C THR A 341 21.94 4.74 7.17
N GLN A 342 21.50 5.22 8.33
CA GLN A 342 21.30 6.64 8.59
C GLN A 342 22.60 7.43 8.63
N ILE A 343 23.65 6.91 9.26
CA ILE A 343 24.96 7.54 9.33
C ILE A 343 25.59 7.64 7.93
N LYS A 344 25.57 6.55 7.15
CA LYS A 344 26.11 6.54 5.79
C LYS A 344 25.46 7.59 4.89
N SER A 345 24.17 7.79 5.00
CA SER A 345 23.44 8.77 4.16
C SER A 345 23.74 10.23 4.50
N SER A 346 24.16 10.54 5.72
CA SER A 346 24.61 11.90 6.06
C SER A 346 25.91 12.26 5.35
N TRP A 347 26.66 11.28 4.85
CA TRP A 347 27.90 11.46 4.08
C TRP A 347 27.67 11.48 2.57
N ASP A 348 26.60 10.82 2.06
CA ASP A 348 26.35 10.61 0.63
C ASP A 348 25.22 11.50 0.04
N GLN A 349 24.77 12.54 0.70
CA GLN A 349 23.60 13.37 0.28
C GLN A 349 23.71 14.05 -1.10
N GLY A 350 24.66 13.69 -1.93
CA GLY A 350 24.83 14.22 -3.30
C GLY A 350 24.79 13.20 -4.44
N GLN A 351 24.82 11.89 -4.19
CA GLN A 351 25.12 10.93 -5.27
C GLN A 351 24.07 9.80 -5.51
N VAL A 352 23.10 9.59 -4.65
CA VAL A 352 22.24 8.37 -4.70
C VAL A 352 21.21 8.38 -5.85
N TYR A 353 20.85 9.54 -6.35
CA TYR A 353 19.76 9.66 -7.34
C TYR A 353 20.22 9.60 -8.81
N THR A 354 21.51 9.69 -9.08
CA THR A 354 22.08 9.68 -10.45
C THR A 354 22.52 8.31 -10.95
N GLN A 355 22.79 7.35 -10.06
CA GLN A 355 23.38 6.05 -10.46
C GLN A 355 22.41 5.05 -11.10
N LEU A 356 21.10 5.23 -10.97
CA LEU A 356 20.11 4.30 -11.57
C LEU A 356 19.82 4.61 -13.05
N ASP A 357 19.95 5.88 -13.47
CA ASP A 357 19.71 6.25 -14.85
C ASP A 357 20.86 5.82 -15.78
N GLU A 358 22.09 5.76 -15.28
CA GLU A 358 23.28 5.32 -16.06
C GLU A 358 23.32 3.80 -16.32
N LYS A 359 22.59 2.98 -15.55
CA LYS A 359 22.56 1.52 -15.71
C LYS A 359 21.54 1.00 -16.74
N VAL A 360 20.73 1.86 -17.29
CA VAL A 360 19.64 1.48 -18.23
C VAL A 360 20.10 1.64 -19.69
N GLU A 361 21.16 2.40 -19.96
CA GLU A 361 21.68 2.67 -21.32
C GLU A 361 22.86 1.77 -21.76
N GLY A 362 23.15 0.71 -20.98
CA GLY A 362 24.25 -0.21 -21.25
C GLY A 362 23.81 -1.61 -21.63
#